data_80aeeae9bceb52e22088424765d503c2
#
_entry.id   80aeeae9bceb52e22088424765d503c2
#
_cell.length_a   1.000
_cell.length_b   1.000
_cell.length_c   1.000
_cell.angle_alpha   90.00
_cell.angle_beta   90.00
_cell.angle_gamma   90.00
#
_symmetry.space_group_name_H-M   'P 1'
#
loop_
_entity.id
_entity.type
_entity.pdbx_description
1 polymer ?
#
loop_
_entity_poly.entity_id
_entity_poly.type
_entity_poly.pdbx_seq_one_letter_code
_entity_poly.pdbx_strand_id
1 'polypeptide(L)'
;MQILKYIFIGLLIFLTCGCGGKKKQGEFRYFRNYQRTFNDLNDKHLKAARQWGIQPVTSDELLEEQMGKLDKIGSCRYYQVDELTHSIPYLVPRAEKLLKTIGRNFQDSLSSKGLSSRKIIVTSVLRTTGNVKKLPSTI
;
A
#
# COMPACT_ATOMS: atom_id res chain seq x y z
N MET A 1 -34.76 -8.00 54.28
CA MET A 1 -35.06 -8.79 53.06
C MET A 1 -34.97 -7.99 51.75
N GLN A 2 -35.19 -6.71 51.76
CA GLN A 2 -35.09 -5.85 50.57
C GLN A 2 -33.61 -5.64 50.10
N ILE A 3 -32.67 -5.43 50.99
CA ILE A 3 -31.27 -5.16 50.69
C ILE A 3 -30.60 -6.34 49.95
N LEU A 4 -30.95 -7.58 50.29
CA LEU A 4 -30.42 -8.79 49.68
C LEU A 4 -30.82 -8.90 48.19
N LYS A 5 -32.00 -8.40 47.81
CA LYS A 5 -32.45 -8.37 46.41
C LYS A 5 -31.62 -7.40 45.54
N TYR A 6 -31.24 -6.26 46.08
CA TYR A 6 -30.44 -5.28 45.34
C TYR A 6 -28.97 -5.75 45.15
N ILE A 7 -28.44 -6.49 46.13
CA ILE A 7 -27.12 -7.11 46.04
C ILE A 7 -27.08 -8.18 44.92
N PHE A 8 -28.15 -9.00 44.83
CA PHE A 8 -28.29 -10.03 43.80
C PHE A 8 -28.46 -9.42 42.39
N ILE A 9 -29.21 -8.33 42.23
CA ILE A 9 -29.39 -7.62 40.97
C ILE A 9 -28.07 -6.94 40.55
N GLY A 10 -27.33 -6.33 41.48
CA GLY A 10 -26.02 -5.75 41.22
C GLY A 10 -24.97 -6.78 40.77
N LEU A 11 -24.98 -7.98 41.36
CA LEU A 11 -24.09 -9.06 41.00
C LEU A 11 -24.39 -9.65 39.59
N LEU A 12 -25.69 -9.69 39.23
CA LEU A 12 -26.11 -10.19 37.91
C LEU A 12 -25.69 -9.24 36.76
N ILE A 13 -25.65 -7.93 37.00
CA ILE A 13 -25.25 -6.93 35.99
C ILE A 13 -23.72 -6.99 35.76
N PHE A 14 -22.93 -7.34 36.78
CA PHE A 14 -21.48 -7.49 36.64
C PHE A 14 -21.04 -8.71 35.82
N LEU A 15 -21.88 -9.74 35.70
CA LEU A 15 -21.59 -10.96 34.96
C LEU A 15 -21.85 -10.84 33.46
N THR A 16 -22.50 -9.79 32.98
CA THR A 16 -22.83 -9.61 31.55
C THR A 16 -21.85 -8.71 30.80
N CYS A 17 -20.88 -8.07 31.45
CA CYS A 17 -19.91 -7.16 30.83
C CYS A 17 -18.62 -7.84 30.34
N GLY A 18 -18.62 -9.15 30.17
CA GLY A 18 -17.46 -9.97 29.75
C GLY A 18 -17.48 -10.41 28.30
N CYS A 19 -18.03 -9.62 27.36
CA CYS A 19 -17.89 -9.88 25.93
C CYS A 19 -16.60 -9.27 25.38
N GLY A 20 -15.46 -9.78 25.82
CA GLY A 20 -14.18 -9.65 25.11
C GLY A 20 -14.23 -10.48 23.83
N GLY A 21 -14.92 -9.99 22.79
CA GLY A 21 -14.85 -10.61 21.46
C GLY A 21 -13.42 -10.64 21.00
N LYS A 22 -12.79 -11.83 20.97
CA LYS A 22 -11.52 -12.04 20.28
C LYS A 22 -11.72 -11.59 18.85
N LYS A 23 -11.12 -10.43 18.47
CA LYS A 23 -11.08 -9.96 17.08
C LYS A 23 -10.45 -11.09 16.27
N LYS A 24 -11.24 -11.79 15.44
CA LYS A 24 -10.71 -12.77 14.49
C LYS A 24 -9.73 -12.01 13.59
N GLN A 25 -8.46 -12.33 13.73
CA GLN A 25 -7.43 -11.89 12.81
C GLN A 25 -7.85 -12.38 11.44
N GLY A 26 -8.00 -11.44 10.47
CA GLY A 26 -8.51 -11.77 9.15
C GLY A 26 -7.70 -12.93 8.55
N GLU A 27 -8.40 -13.98 8.15
CA GLU A 27 -7.80 -15.15 7.55
C GLU A 27 -7.18 -14.74 6.19
N PHE A 28 -5.88 -14.89 6.07
CA PHE A 28 -5.16 -14.70 4.81
C PHE A 28 -5.62 -15.77 3.82
N ARG A 29 -6.44 -15.39 2.85
CA ARG A 29 -6.80 -16.29 1.76
C ARG A 29 -5.66 -16.35 0.76
N TYR A 30 -4.93 -17.44 0.76
CA TYR A 30 -3.96 -17.77 -0.29
C TYR A 30 -4.72 -18.05 -1.60
N PHE A 31 -4.53 -17.23 -2.61
CA PHE A 31 -5.03 -17.51 -3.95
C PHE A 31 -4.14 -18.56 -4.61
N ARG A 32 -4.58 -19.82 -4.63
CA ARG A 32 -3.82 -20.97 -5.16
C ARG A 32 -3.55 -20.90 -6.67
N ASN A 33 -4.26 -20.05 -7.43
CA ASN A 33 -4.14 -19.97 -8.90
C ASN A 33 -3.95 -18.51 -9.34
N TYR A 34 -2.86 -17.89 -8.93
CA TYR A 34 -2.53 -16.50 -9.27
C TYR A 34 -2.53 -16.26 -10.79
N GLN A 35 -2.00 -17.21 -11.58
CA GLN A 35 -1.93 -17.13 -13.04
C GLN A 35 -3.29 -17.16 -13.76
N ARG A 36 -4.33 -17.75 -13.14
CA ARG A 36 -5.69 -17.77 -13.72
C ARG A 36 -6.57 -16.59 -13.31
N THR A 37 -6.21 -15.87 -12.26
CA THR A 37 -7.03 -14.81 -11.67
C THR A 37 -6.71 -13.43 -12.25
N PHE A 38 -5.52 -13.24 -12.79
CA PHE A 38 -5.07 -11.97 -13.34
C PHE A 38 -4.77 -12.14 -14.82
N ASN A 39 -5.59 -11.48 -15.67
CA ASN A 39 -5.26 -11.34 -17.08
C ASN A 39 -4.02 -10.46 -17.21
N ASP A 40 -3.09 -10.88 -18.06
CA ASP A 40 -1.97 -10.04 -18.46
C ASP A 40 -2.50 -8.86 -19.28
N LEU A 41 -2.37 -7.66 -18.70
CA LEU A 41 -2.79 -6.40 -19.32
C LEU A 41 -1.59 -5.56 -19.77
N ASN A 42 -0.42 -6.17 -19.99
CA ASN A 42 0.82 -5.48 -20.30
C ASN A 42 0.68 -4.53 -21.50
N ASP A 43 0.00 -4.93 -22.55
CA ASP A 43 -0.24 -4.07 -23.73
C ASP A 43 -1.06 -2.83 -23.38
N LYS A 44 -2.09 -2.99 -22.54
CA LYS A 44 -2.91 -1.86 -22.07
C LYS A 44 -2.09 -0.94 -21.13
N HIS A 45 -1.29 -1.53 -20.26
CA HIS A 45 -0.40 -0.78 -19.39
C HIS A 45 0.65 -0.02 -20.17
N LEU A 46 1.25 -0.63 -21.19
CA LEU A 46 2.21 0.02 -22.07
C LEU A 46 1.58 1.19 -22.84
N LYS A 47 0.36 0.99 -23.37
CA LYS A 47 -0.38 2.06 -24.05
C LYS A 47 -0.67 3.24 -23.10
N ALA A 48 -1.13 2.94 -21.88
CA ALA A 48 -1.38 3.96 -20.87
C ALA A 48 -0.10 4.69 -20.44
N ALA A 49 1.01 3.97 -20.28
CA ALA A 49 2.30 4.56 -19.96
C ALA A 49 2.80 5.52 -21.05
N ARG A 50 2.62 5.17 -22.31
CA ARG A 50 2.97 6.06 -23.46
C ARG A 50 2.07 7.28 -23.54
N GLN A 51 0.81 7.17 -23.15
CA GLN A 51 -0.16 8.26 -23.20
C GLN A 51 -0.05 9.22 -22.02
N TRP A 52 0.20 8.70 -20.82
CA TRP A 52 0.09 9.44 -19.56
C TRP A 52 1.39 9.53 -18.77
N GLY A 53 2.39 8.76 -19.16
CA GLY A 53 3.70 8.70 -18.52
C GLY A 53 4.70 9.66 -19.17
N ILE A 54 5.96 9.38 -18.89
CA ILE A 54 7.11 10.04 -19.55
C ILE A 54 7.67 9.10 -20.63
N GLN A 55 8.48 9.66 -21.52
CA GLN A 55 9.23 8.85 -22.48
C GLN A 55 10.22 7.92 -21.75
N PRO A 56 10.53 6.74 -22.32
CA PRO A 56 11.50 5.83 -21.74
C PRO A 56 12.84 6.54 -21.50
N VAL A 57 13.32 6.48 -20.26
CA VAL A 57 14.59 7.09 -19.86
C VAL A 57 15.71 6.10 -20.15
N THR A 58 16.50 6.35 -21.19
CA THR A 58 17.60 5.48 -21.62
C THR A 58 18.96 5.96 -21.13
N SER A 59 19.11 7.22 -20.82
CA SER A 59 20.36 7.82 -20.31
C SER A 59 20.07 8.81 -19.17
N ASP A 60 21.13 9.25 -18.50
CA ASP A 60 21.03 10.22 -17.40
C ASP A 60 20.67 11.63 -17.92
N GLU A 61 21.12 12.00 -19.13
CA GLU A 61 20.77 13.27 -19.76
C GLU A 61 19.27 13.34 -20.07
N LEU A 62 18.68 12.25 -20.56
CA LEU A 62 17.24 12.16 -20.79
C LEU A 62 16.46 12.18 -19.47
N LEU A 63 17.04 11.66 -18.40
CA LEU A 63 16.45 11.77 -17.07
C LEU A 63 16.35 13.24 -16.65
N GLU A 64 17.45 14.00 -16.77
CA GLU A 64 17.49 15.41 -16.39
C GLU A 64 16.45 16.21 -17.18
N GLU A 65 16.32 15.97 -18.48
CA GLU A 65 15.29 16.60 -19.33
C GLU A 65 13.87 16.29 -18.85
N GLN A 66 13.63 15.06 -18.37
CA GLN A 66 12.30 14.63 -17.89
C GLN A 66 12.02 15.04 -16.44
N MET A 67 13.03 15.42 -15.65
CA MET A 67 12.87 15.75 -14.22
C MET A 67 11.86 16.87 -13.97
N GLY A 68 11.75 17.84 -14.90
CA GLY A 68 10.73 18.89 -14.81
C GLY A 68 9.27 18.42 -14.88
N LYS A 69 9.05 17.17 -15.30
CA LYS A 69 7.72 16.54 -15.39
C LYS A 69 7.47 15.54 -14.25
N LEU A 70 8.40 15.42 -13.32
CA LEU A 70 8.41 14.42 -12.28
C LEU A 70 8.48 15.07 -10.90
N ASP A 71 7.75 14.50 -9.94
CA ASP A 71 7.86 14.85 -8.53
C ASP A 71 8.82 13.89 -7.84
N LYS A 72 9.75 14.46 -7.07
CA LYS A 72 10.59 13.67 -6.17
C LYS A 72 9.75 13.24 -4.97
N ILE A 73 9.64 11.93 -4.75
CA ILE A 73 8.92 11.39 -3.61
C ILE A 73 9.85 11.11 -2.43
N GLY A 74 9.34 11.33 -1.23
CA GLY A 74 9.96 10.96 0.04
C GLY A 74 8.93 10.31 0.95
N SER A 75 9.37 9.69 2.02
CA SER A 75 8.48 9.09 3.02
C SER A 75 7.52 10.14 3.59
N CYS A 76 6.27 9.76 3.77
CA CYS A 76 5.23 10.62 4.31
C CYS A 76 4.31 9.86 5.30
N ARG A 77 3.20 10.49 5.69
CA ARG A 77 2.21 9.86 6.59
C ARG A 77 1.66 8.54 6.02
N TYR A 78 1.48 8.43 4.71
CA TYR A 78 0.74 7.34 4.06
C TYR A 78 1.62 6.22 3.54
N TYR A 79 2.87 6.52 3.21
CA TYR A 79 3.84 5.55 2.71
C TYR A 79 5.26 5.87 3.19
N GLN A 80 6.09 4.86 3.17
CA GLN A 80 7.52 4.95 3.43
C GLN A 80 8.27 4.54 2.17
N VAL A 81 9.23 5.34 1.74
CA VAL A 81 10.16 4.98 0.66
C VAL A 81 11.32 4.25 1.30
N ASP A 82 11.55 3.03 0.85
CA ASP A 82 12.67 2.17 1.27
C ASP A 82 13.97 2.59 0.59
N GLU A 83 15.08 1.95 0.94
CA GLU A 83 16.34 2.14 0.24
C GLU A 83 16.21 1.66 -1.21
N LEU A 84 16.38 2.58 -2.16
CA LEU A 84 16.19 2.31 -3.59
C LEU A 84 17.53 1.98 -4.25
N THR A 85 17.84 0.70 -4.43
CA THR A 85 19.11 0.25 -5.01
C THR A 85 19.18 0.37 -6.53
N HIS A 86 18.05 0.17 -7.23
CA HIS A 86 17.98 0.12 -8.70
C HIS A 86 16.87 1.01 -9.27
N SER A 87 16.37 1.94 -8.50
CA SER A 87 15.37 2.90 -8.93
C SER A 87 15.61 4.26 -8.29
N ILE A 88 15.07 5.29 -8.90
CA ILE A 88 15.20 6.67 -8.43
C ILE A 88 13.83 7.16 -7.91
N PRO A 89 13.81 7.98 -6.84
CA PRO A 89 12.58 8.35 -6.13
C PRO A 89 11.77 9.42 -6.87
N TYR A 90 11.41 9.17 -8.10
CA TYR A 90 10.63 10.10 -8.91
C TYR A 90 9.38 9.43 -9.50
N LEU A 91 8.27 10.14 -9.48
CA LEU A 91 6.99 9.74 -10.08
C LEU A 91 6.40 10.90 -10.88
N VAL A 92 5.59 10.60 -11.89
CA VAL A 92 4.71 11.61 -12.47
C VAL A 92 3.70 12.06 -11.40
N PRO A 93 3.31 13.37 -11.36
CA PRO A 93 2.46 13.93 -10.30
C PRO A 93 1.16 13.13 -10.06
N ARG A 94 0.58 12.63 -11.15
CA ARG A 94 -0.63 11.79 -11.08
C ARG A 94 -0.39 10.46 -10.34
N ALA A 95 0.77 9.83 -10.53
CA ALA A 95 1.12 8.58 -9.85
C ALA A 95 1.41 8.82 -8.36
N GLU A 96 2.07 9.92 -8.01
CA GLU A 96 2.27 10.29 -6.61
C GLU A 96 0.93 10.54 -5.89
N LYS A 97 0.01 11.27 -6.53
CA LYS A 97 -1.34 11.48 -6.00
C LYS A 97 -2.10 10.18 -5.79
N LEU A 98 -1.99 9.24 -6.74
CA LEU A 98 -2.58 7.91 -6.63
C LEU A 98 -1.97 7.14 -5.45
N LEU A 99 -0.65 7.13 -5.31
CA LEU A 99 0.05 6.46 -4.21
C LEU A 99 -0.40 7.00 -2.84
N LYS A 100 -0.53 8.32 -2.69
CA LYS A 100 -1.08 8.97 -1.48
C LYS A 100 -2.51 8.52 -1.21
N THR A 101 -3.34 8.43 -2.24
CA THR A 101 -4.73 7.99 -2.13
C THR A 101 -4.83 6.53 -1.68
N ILE A 102 -4.02 5.64 -2.28
CA ILE A 102 -3.97 4.22 -1.89
C ILE A 102 -3.54 4.09 -0.43
N GLY A 103 -2.48 4.80 -0.04
CA GLY A 103 -1.98 4.75 1.35
C GLY A 103 -2.98 5.26 2.38
N ARG A 104 -3.72 6.33 2.06
CA ARG A 104 -4.80 6.83 2.90
C ARG A 104 -5.92 5.80 3.03
N ASN A 105 -6.44 5.28 1.92
CA ASN A 105 -7.52 4.30 1.92
C ASN A 105 -7.12 3.02 2.67
N PHE A 106 -5.85 2.62 2.57
CA PHE A 106 -5.30 1.51 3.34
C PHE A 106 -5.37 1.78 4.84
N GLN A 107 -4.94 2.96 5.30
CA GLN A 107 -5.00 3.33 6.71
C GLN A 107 -6.45 3.45 7.22
N ASP A 108 -7.35 4.01 6.42
CA ASP A 108 -8.77 4.10 6.75
C ASP A 108 -9.40 2.69 6.89
N SER A 109 -9.01 1.77 6.00
CA SER A 109 -9.46 0.37 6.08
C SER A 109 -8.92 -0.36 7.31
N LEU A 110 -7.68 -0.11 7.73
CA LEU A 110 -7.13 -0.64 8.98
C LEU A 110 -7.88 -0.08 10.19
N SER A 111 -8.09 1.23 10.21
CA SER A 111 -8.81 1.93 11.28
C SER A 111 -10.23 1.41 11.45
N SER A 112 -10.97 1.21 10.35
CA SER A 112 -12.34 0.67 10.38
C SER A 112 -12.42 -0.74 10.98
N LYS A 113 -11.32 -1.48 10.93
CA LYS A 113 -11.19 -2.82 11.55
C LYS A 113 -10.56 -2.77 12.94
N GLY A 114 -10.29 -1.58 13.48
CA GLY A 114 -9.64 -1.39 14.78
C GLY A 114 -8.19 -1.92 14.80
N LEU A 115 -7.52 -1.95 13.66
CA LEU A 115 -6.11 -2.33 13.52
C LEU A 115 -5.22 -1.09 13.65
N SER A 116 -3.98 -1.30 14.08
CA SER A 116 -2.97 -0.24 14.14
C SER A 116 -2.68 0.32 12.75
N SER A 117 -2.46 1.64 12.66
CA SER A 117 -2.06 2.28 11.40
C SER A 117 -0.73 1.71 10.90
N ARG A 118 -0.66 1.44 9.61
CA ARG A 118 0.54 0.98 8.91
C ARG A 118 0.74 1.81 7.66
N LYS A 119 1.98 1.85 7.17
CA LYS A 119 2.34 2.53 5.92
C LYS A 119 2.56 1.50 4.81
N ILE A 120 2.30 1.91 3.59
CA ILE A 120 2.77 1.18 2.41
C ILE A 120 4.27 1.38 2.29
N ILE A 121 5.01 0.32 1.96
CA ILE A 121 6.45 0.40 1.69
C ILE A 121 6.64 0.46 0.17
N VAL A 122 7.33 1.50 -0.29
CA VAL A 122 7.67 1.71 -1.69
C VAL A 122 9.10 1.22 -1.90
N THR A 123 9.25 0.07 -2.52
CA THR A 123 10.54 -0.60 -2.74
C THR A 123 11.14 -0.35 -4.13
N SER A 124 10.38 0.21 -5.05
CA SER A 124 10.83 0.54 -6.40
C SER A 124 9.95 1.63 -7.00
N VAL A 125 10.56 2.49 -7.80
CA VAL A 125 9.87 3.63 -8.43
C VAL A 125 10.29 3.74 -9.90
N LEU A 126 10.87 4.88 -10.33
CA LEU A 126 11.33 5.06 -11.70
C LEU A 126 12.63 4.30 -11.92
N ARG A 127 12.71 3.57 -13.02
CA ARG A 127 13.92 2.87 -13.45
C ARG A 127 14.33 3.33 -14.85
N THR A 128 15.60 3.61 -15.02
CA THR A 128 16.17 3.79 -16.36
C THR A 128 16.33 2.44 -17.06
N THR A 129 16.43 2.46 -18.37
CA THR A 129 16.70 1.24 -19.15
C THR A 129 18.01 0.56 -18.72
N GLY A 130 19.03 1.34 -18.36
CA GLY A 130 20.29 0.83 -17.80
C GLY A 130 20.10 0.10 -16.48
N ASN A 131 19.28 0.65 -15.57
CA ASN A 131 19.00 0.02 -14.29
C ASN A 131 18.16 -1.26 -14.43
N VAL A 132 17.25 -1.31 -15.40
CA VAL A 132 16.48 -2.53 -15.68
C VAL A 132 17.40 -3.67 -16.16
N LYS A 133 18.39 -3.37 -17.01
CA LYS A 133 19.35 -4.37 -17.51
C LYS A 133 20.26 -4.93 -16.41
N LYS A 134 20.46 -4.20 -15.32
CA LYS A 134 21.28 -4.64 -14.16
C LYS A 134 20.51 -5.51 -13.17
N LEU A 135 19.19 -5.65 -13.35
CA LEU A 135 18.40 -6.53 -12.47
C LEU A 135 18.80 -7.98 -12.71
N PRO A 136 18.96 -8.80 -11.65
CA PRO A 136 19.15 -10.23 -11.82
C PRO A 136 17.99 -10.80 -12.63
N SER A 137 18.29 -11.53 -13.70
CA SER A 137 17.30 -12.35 -14.39
C SER A 137 16.92 -13.50 -13.47
N THR A 138 15.81 -13.35 -12.76
CA THR A 138 15.24 -14.48 -12.01
C THR A 138 14.58 -15.40 -13.04
N ILE A 139 15.26 -16.46 -13.38
CA ILE A 139 14.70 -17.62 -14.08
C ILE A 139 14.10 -18.55 -13.03
#